data_8d5893aecf14fbc8bcc0bb8b80ab19e6
#
_entry.id   8d5893aecf14fbc8bcc0bb8b80ab19e6
#
_cell.length_a   1.000
_cell.length_b   1.000
_cell.length_c   1.000
_cell.angle_alpha   90.00
_cell.angle_beta   90.00
_cell.angle_gamma   90.00
#
_symmetry.space_group_name_H-M   'P 1'
#
loop_
_entity.id
_entity.type
_entity.pdbx_description
1 polymer ?
#
loop_
_entity_poly.entity_id
_entity_poly.type
_entity_poly.pdbx_seq_one_letter_code
_entity_poly.pdbx_strand_id
1 'polypeptide(L)'
;MCIRDSRRTVFNIMGGNVDDHIKNFSFLMERNGTWHITPAYDMTFTTNLDGAAYENAHSMSIAGKDNDITEDDLMQFAKQNGIKNAKRIIEEVSLAISHFYDYATNHQIDDYWKDRIEEHLSGLVSPIIGKTMKHYLPTIVEPYETEDGFLVSEINIIENTRHDFRIEAFINGKRQKYIAGRKSDLAAEVIAKGRNKMPVENKKELVERLLLPLARR
;
A
#
# COMPACT_ATOMS: atom_id res chain seq x y z
N MET A 1 22.64 2.33 1.41
CA MET A 1 21.35 1.99 0.72
C MET A 1 20.44 3.21 0.71
N CYS A 2 19.82 3.56 -0.41
CA CYS A 2 18.96 4.74 -0.47
C CYS A 2 17.48 4.38 -0.16
N ILE A 3 16.68 5.40 0.15
CA ILE A 3 15.24 5.22 0.45
C ILE A 3 14.49 4.54 -0.73
N ARG A 4 14.91 4.82 -1.98
CA ARG A 4 14.31 4.19 -3.17
C ARG A 4 14.58 2.69 -3.22
N ASP A 5 15.81 2.26 -2.91
CA ASP A 5 16.15 0.82 -2.85
C ASP A 5 15.32 0.12 -1.79
N SER A 6 15.20 0.73 -0.61
CA SER A 6 14.41 0.18 0.48
C SER A 6 12.94 -0.01 0.09
N ARG A 7 12.34 0.97 -0.63
CA ARG A 7 10.97 0.82 -1.13
C ARG A 7 10.82 -0.32 -2.12
N ARG A 8 11.78 -0.49 -3.05
CA ARG A 8 11.77 -1.61 -4.01
C ARG A 8 11.85 -2.95 -3.30
N THR A 9 12.78 -3.07 -2.34
CA THR A 9 12.94 -4.28 -1.55
C THR A 9 11.65 -4.64 -0.81
N VAL A 10 11.05 -3.69 -0.09
CA VAL A 10 9.79 -3.91 0.62
C VAL A 10 8.65 -4.22 -0.35
N PHE A 11 8.62 -3.56 -1.52
CA PHE A 11 7.61 -3.84 -2.56
C PHE A 11 7.76 -5.24 -3.13
N ASN A 12 8.98 -5.71 -3.44
CA ASN A 12 9.21 -7.07 -3.91
C ASN A 12 8.69 -8.10 -2.91
N ILE A 13 9.00 -7.91 -1.63
CA ILE A 13 8.56 -8.82 -0.55
C ILE A 13 7.04 -8.83 -0.43
N MET A 14 6.40 -7.69 -0.28
CA MET A 14 4.96 -7.59 -0.06
C MET A 14 4.14 -7.82 -1.33
N GLY A 15 4.73 -7.57 -2.50
CA GLY A 15 4.09 -7.70 -3.81
C GLY A 15 4.28 -9.07 -4.46
N GLY A 16 4.92 -10.03 -3.78
CA GLY A 16 5.12 -11.38 -4.32
C GLY A 16 6.05 -11.43 -5.54
N ASN A 17 7.00 -10.49 -5.64
CA ASN A 17 8.06 -10.54 -6.64
C ASN A 17 9.26 -11.31 -6.07
N VAL A 18 9.25 -12.63 -6.19
CA VAL A 18 10.31 -13.50 -5.67
C VAL A 18 11.54 -13.61 -6.59
N ASP A 19 11.38 -13.21 -7.86
CA ASP A 19 12.49 -13.11 -8.82
C ASP A 19 13.22 -11.76 -8.71
N ASP A 20 13.49 -11.34 -7.51
CA ASP A 20 14.06 -10.05 -7.13
C ASP A 20 15.59 -10.00 -7.16
N HIS A 21 16.19 -10.69 -8.12
CA HIS A 21 17.64 -10.83 -8.22
C HIS A 21 18.37 -9.50 -8.49
N ILE A 22 19.69 -9.49 -8.21
CA ILE A 22 20.54 -8.28 -8.26
C ILE A 22 20.55 -7.58 -9.62
N LYS A 23 20.30 -8.28 -10.73
CA LYS A 23 20.26 -7.69 -12.07
C LYS A 23 19.07 -6.74 -12.29
N ASN A 24 18.05 -6.80 -11.41
CA ASN A 24 16.90 -5.89 -11.44
C ASN A 24 17.19 -4.55 -10.77
N PHE A 25 18.46 -4.34 -10.36
CA PHE A 25 18.93 -3.08 -9.81
C PHE A 25 20.04 -2.52 -10.70
N SER A 26 19.85 -1.32 -11.22
CA SER A 26 20.82 -0.64 -12.09
C SER A 26 21.03 0.80 -11.64
N PHE A 27 22.16 1.35 -12.04
CA PHE A 27 22.53 2.72 -11.73
C PHE A 27 22.91 3.46 -13.02
N LEU A 28 22.54 4.72 -13.06
CA LEU A 28 22.93 5.65 -14.11
C LEU A 28 23.97 6.61 -13.55
N MET A 29 25.03 6.84 -14.31
CA MET A 29 26.01 7.88 -14.03
C MET A 29 25.76 9.08 -14.94
N GLU A 30 25.54 10.24 -14.36
CA GLU A 30 25.45 11.50 -15.09
C GLU A 30 26.84 11.93 -15.62
N ARG A 31 26.85 12.87 -16.56
CA ARG A 31 28.11 13.39 -17.12
C ARG A 31 29.05 14.02 -16.10
N ASN A 32 28.49 14.52 -14.98
CA ASN A 32 29.24 15.09 -13.86
C ASN A 32 29.81 14.04 -12.90
N GLY A 33 29.60 12.75 -13.16
CA GLY A 33 30.04 11.63 -12.31
C GLY A 33 29.08 11.26 -11.18
N THR A 34 27.92 11.90 -11.07
CA THR A 34 26.91 11.58 -10.04
C THR A 34 26.16 10.31 -10.41
N TRP A 35 26.04 9.38 -9.47
CA TRP A 35 25.30 8.12 -9.64
C TRP A 35 23.91 8.21 -9.07
N HIS A 36 22.94 7.70 -9.84
CA HIS A 36 21.54 7.57 -9.43
C HIS A 36 21.05 6.16 -9.70
N ILE A 37 20.17 5.66 -8.83
CA ILE A 37 19.45 4.43 -9.14
C ILE A 37 18.48 4.68 -10.28
N THR A 38 18.39 3.76 -11.23
CA THR A 38 17.43 3.83 -12.35
C THR A 38 15.98 3.84 -11.86
N PRO A 39 15.01 4.23 -12.70
CA PRO A 39 13.62 3.84 -12.49
C PRO A 39 13.49 2.34 -12.23
N ALA A 40 12.49 1.94 -11.45
CA ALA A 40 12.22 0.53 -11.21
C ALA A 40 11.79 -0.16 -12.52
N TYR A 41 12.26 -1.38 -12.70
CA TYR A 41 11.87 -2.26 -13.80
C TYR A 41 11.80 -3.68 -13.28
N ASP A 42 11.11 -4.55 -14.03
CA ASP A 42 10.93 -5.96 -13.68
C ASP A 42 10.30 -6.15 -12.28
N MET A 43 9.32 -5.30 -12.00
CA MET A 43 8.56 -5.31 -10.74
C MET A 43 7.23 -6.03 -11.00
N THR A 44 7.27 -7.36 -11.00
CA THR A 44 6.14 -8.22 -11.39
C THR A 44 5.77 -9.17 -10.27
N PHE A 45 4.54 -9.66 -10.27
CA PHE A 45 4.14 -10.76 -9.43
C PHE A 45 4.68 -12.07 -10.02
N THR A 46 5.63 -12.71 -9.34
CA THR A 46 6.32 -13.92 -9.83
C THR A 46 6.11 -15.14 -8.94
N THR A 47 5.33 -14.99 -7.86
CA THR A 47 4.99 -16.11 -6.98
C THR A 47 4.21 -17.20 -7.73
N ASN A 48 4.66 -18.44 -7.60
CA ASN A 48 3.92 -19.60 -8.08
C ASN A 48 2.84 -19.98 -7.06
N LEU A 49 1.58 -19.62 -7.34
CA LEU A 49 0.44 -19.84 -6.44
C LEU A 49 0.09 -21.32 -6.24
N ASP A 50 0.53 -22.18 -7.14
CA ASP A 50 0.31 -23.63 -7.09
C ASP A 50 1.62 -24.39 -6.73
N GLY A 51 2.72 -23.65 -6.53
CA GLY A 51 4.04 -24.20 -6.24
C GLY A 51 4.27 -24.53 -4.77
N ALA A 52 5.31 -25.30 -4.52
CA ALA A 52 5.77 -25.55 -3.15
C ALA A 52 6.46 -24.29 -2.56
N ALA A 53 6.51 -24.19 -1.25
CA ALA A 53 7.06 -23.02 -0.55
C ALA A 53 8.49 -22.68 -0.97
N TYR A 54 9.33 -23.68 -1.26
CA TYR A 54 10.72 -23.47 -1.69
C TYR A 54 10.84 -22.85 -3.09
N GLU A 55 9.79 -22.95 -3.93
CA GLU A 55 9.76 -22.34 -5.26
C GLU A 55 9.48 -20.84 -5.18
N ASN A 56 9.01 -20.39 -4.03
CA ASN A 56 8.65 -19.00 -3.75
C ASN A 56 9.66 -18.30 -2.83
N ALA A 57 10.88 -18.81 -2.71
CA ALA A 57 11.95 -18.12 -2.03
C ALA A 57 12.43 -16.93 -2.85
N HIS A 58 12.68 -15.79 -2.20
CA HIS A 58 13.26 -14.62 -2.83
C HIS A 58 14.68 -14.90 -3.34
N SER A 59 15.03 -14.36 -4.49
CA SER A 59 16.38 -14.41 -5.03
C SER A 59 17.39 -13.60 -4.21
N MET A 60 16.92 -12.64 -3.42
CA MET A 60 17.71 -11.86 -2.48
C MET A 60 17.27 -12.13 -1.04
N SER A 61 18.21 -12.05 -0.09
CA SER A 61 17.93 -12.28 1.32
C SER A 61 17.84 -10.96 2.12
N ILE A 62 16.94 -10.93 3.10
CA ILE A 62 16.79 -9.86 4.08
C ILE A 62 17.09 -10.42 5.46
N ALA A 63 18.08 -9.84 6.14
CA ALA A 63 18.54 -10.32 7.44
C ALA A 63 18.87 -11.84 7.47
N GLY A 64 19.31 -12.38 6.32
CA GLY A 64 19.64 -13.80 6.16
C GLY A 64 18.46 -14.71 5.81
N LYS A 65 17.28 -14.17 5.58
CA LYS A 65 16.06 -14.91 5.17
C LYS A 65 15.71 -14.59 3.73
N ASP A 66 15.22 -15.58 3.02
CA ASP A 66 14.69 -15.50 1.64
C ASP A 66 13.18 -15.83 1.57
N ASN A 67 12.59 -16.20 2.70
CA ASN A 67 11.16 -16.46 2.86
C ASN A 67 10.70 -16.06 4.27
N ASP A 68 9.40 -16.10 4.53
CA ASP A 68 8.78 -15.79 5.83
C ASP A 68 9.36 -14.50 6.47
N ILE A 69 9.57 -13.47 5.63
CA ILE A 69 10.14 -12.19 6.05
C ILE A 69 9.09 -11.41 6.86
N THR A 70 9.47 -11.03 8.08
CA THR A 70 8.60 -10.31 9.03
C THR A 70 8.93 -8.81 9.11
N GLU A 71 8.09 -8.04 9.82
CA GLU A 71 8.38 -6.64 10.13
C GLU A 71 9.72 -6.50 10.88
N ASP A 72 9.98 -7.40 11.84
CA ASP A 72 11.23 -7.37 12.63
C ASP A 72 12.46 -7.57 11.74
N ASP A 73 12.40 -8.47 10.75
CA ASP A 73 13.48 -8.69 9.79
C ASP A 73 13.75 -7.44 8.95
N LEU A 74 12.69 -6.79 8.46
CA LEU A 74 12.78 -5.51 7.73
C LEU A 74 13.34 -4.39 8.61
N MET A 75 12.93 -4.29 9.86
CA MET A 75 13.43 -3.29 10.80
C MET A 75 14.89 -3.55 11.17
N GLN A 76 15.29 -4.81 11.35
CA GLN A 76 16.69 -5.18 11.56
C GLN A 76 17.55 -4.82 10.36
N PHE A 77 17.11 -5.16 9.16
CA PHE A 77 17.77 -4.79 7.92
C PHE A 77 17.92 -3.28 7.76
N ALA A 78 16.86 -2.53 8.05
CA ALA A 78 16.88 -1.08 8.01
C ALA A 78 17.92 -0.49 8.99
N LYS A 79 17.98 -1.01 10.22
CA LYS A 79 18.95 -0.59 11.23
C LYS A 79 20.38 -0.86 10.78
N GLN A 80 20.66 -2.05 10.24
CA GLN A 80 22.00 -2.44 9.74
C GLN A 80 22.47 -1.55 8.59
N ASN A 81 21.56 -1.07 7.75
CA ASN A 81 21.85 -0.25 6.57
C ASN A 81 21.63 1.26 6.79
N GLY A 82 21.38 1.70 8.01
CA GLY A 82 21.17 3.11 8.34
C GLY A 82 19.95 3.74 7.66
N ILE A 83 18.91 2.94 7.34
CA ILE A 83 17.70 3.40 6.67
C ILE A 83 16.82 4.12 7.70
N LYS A 84 16.66 5.41 7.50
CA LYS A 84 15.72 6.21 8.28
C LYS A 84 14.30 6.03 7.75
N ASN A 85 13.31 6.12 8.65
CA ASN A 85 11.89 6.04 8.31
C ASN A 85 11.43 4.67 7.73
N ALA A 86 12.10 3.56 8.09
CA ALA A 86 11.77 2.23 7.59
C ALA A 86 10.29 1.87 7.81
N LYS A 87 9.77 2.15 9.01
CA LYS A 87 8.36 1.91 9.33
C LYS A 87 7.41 2.63 8.38
N ARG A 88 7.69 3.89 8.07
CA ARG A 88 6.90 4.67 7.09
C ARG A 88 6.98 4.07 5.69
N ILE A 89 8.15 3.56 5.27
CA ILE A 89 8.30 2.88 3.97
C ILE A 89 7.44 1.62 3.94
N ILE A 90 7.46 0.82 4.99
CA ILE A 90 6.63 -0.38 5.13
C ILE A 90 5.13 -0.01 5.04
N GLU A 91 4.70 1.00 5.77
CA GLU A 91 3.32 1.49 5.75
C GLU A 91 2.89 2.00 4.36
N GLU A 92 3.74 2.79 3.68
CA GLU A 92 3.46 3.31 2.34
C GLU A 92 3.35 2.18 1.30
N VAL A 93 4.23 1.18 1.36
CA VAL A 93 4.21 0.05 0.43
C VAL A 93 3.02 -0.86 0.70
N SER A 94 2.75 -1.18 1.96
CA SER A 94 1.60 -2.01 2.32
C SER A 94 0.28 -1.38 1.88
N LEU A 95 0.18 -0.04 2.00
CA LEU A 95 -0.96 0.70 1.46
C LEU A 95 -1.06 0.55 -0.06
N ALA A 96 0.03 0.69 -0.79
CA ALA A 96 0.02 0.53 -2.25
C ALA A 96 -0.39 -0.88 -2.68
N ILE A 97 0.12 -1.92 -2.02
CA ILE A 97 -0.25 -3.31 -2.30
C ILE A 97 -1.72 -3.59 -1.99
N SER A 98 -2.27 -3.01 -0.92
CA SER A 98 -3.68 -3.20 -0.57
C SER A 98 -4.67 -2.63 -1.60
N HIS A 99 -4.21 -1.85 -2.58
CA HIS A 99 -4.98 -1.40 -3.74
C HIS A 99 -4.98 -2.39 -4.92
N PHE A 100 -4.33 -3.54 -4.77
CA PHE A 100 -4.20 -4.49 -5.88
C PHE A 100 -5.54 -4.85 -6.52
N TYR A 101 -6.56 -5.14 -5.71
CA TYR A 101 -7.87 -5.55 -6.23
C TYR A 101 -8.52 -4.48 -7.11
N ASP A 102 -8.42 -3.22 -6.71
CA ASP A 102 -8.95 -2.08 -7.46
C ASP A 102 -8.18 -1.90 -8.78
N TYR A 103 -6.84 -1.96 -8.73
CA TYR A 103 -6.02 -1.90 -9.95
C TYR A 103 -6.31 -3.06 -10.89
N ALA A 104 -6.38 -4.28 -10.37
CA ALA A 104 -6.66 -5.47 -11.15
C ALA A 104 -8.04 -5.39 -11.81
N THR A 105 -9.04 -4.85 -11.12
CA THR A 105 -10.39 -4.62 -11.64
C THR A 105 -10.38 -3.58 -12.77
N ASN A 106 -9.71 -2.45 -12.56
CA ASN A 106 -9.60 -1.39 -13.57
C ASN A 106 -8.86 -1.85 -14.83
N HIS A 107 -7.91 -2.78 -14.67
CA HIS A 107 -7.17 -3.38 -15.78
C HIS A 107 -7.82 -4.67 -16.33
N GLN A 108 -9.04 -4.98 -15.92
CA GLN A 108 -9.83 -6.12 -16.43
C GLN A 108 -9.11 -7.47 -16.26
N ILE A 109 -8.36 -7.64 -15.17
CA ILE A 109 -7.78 -8.94 -14.81
C ILE A 109 -8.91 -9.90 -14.48
N ASP A 110 -8.82 -11.13 -14.98
CA ASP A 110 -9.80 -12.19 -14.73
C ASP A 110 -10.01 -12.40 -13.22
N ASP A 111 -11.28 -12.54 -12.80
CA ASP A 111 -11.67 -12.63 -11.38
C ASP A 111 -10.97 -13.80 -10.66
N TYR A 112 -10.77 -14.93 -11.34
CA TYR A 112 -10.06 -16.08 -10.78
C TYR A 112 -8.64 -15.73 -10.35
N TRP A 113 -7.88 -15.02 -11.19
CA TRP A 113 -6.52 -14.60 -10.86
C TRP A 113 -6.51 -13.47 -9.84
N LYS A 114 -7.42 -12.53 -9.97
CA LYS A 114 -7.55 -11.39 -9.08
C LYS A 114 -7.77 -11.84 -7.63
N ASP A 115 -8.71 -12.75 -7.39
CA ASP A 115 -9.01 -13.25 -6.05
C ASP A 115 -7.83 -14.04 -5.46
N ARG A 116 -7.20 -14.90 -6.24
CA ARG A 116 -6.06 -15.71 -5.79
C ARG A 116 -4.83 -14.87 -5.44
N ILE A 117 -4.52 -13.88 -6.28
CA ILE A 117 -3.38 -12.98 -6.04
C ILE A 117 -3.67 -12.11 -4.82
N GLU A 118 -4.89 -11.57 -4.68
CA GLU A 118 -5.30 -10.76 -3.52
C GLU A 118 -5.15 -11.54 -2.21
N GLU A 119 -5.63 -12.79 -2.18
CA GLU A 119 -5.48 -13.65 -1.01
C GLU A 119 -4.01 -13.86 -0.65
N HIS A 120 -3.17 -14.14 -1.64
CA HIS A 120 -1.74 -14.32 -1.44
C HIS A 120 -1.06 -13.04 -0.94
N LEU A 121 -1.31 -11.89 -1.57
CA LEU A 121 -0.76 -10.60 -1.16
C LEU A 121 -1.18 -10.23 0.27
N SER A 122 -2.42 -10.50 0.63
CA SER A 122 -2.91 -10.29 2.00
C SER A 122 -2.15 -11.16 3.01
N GLY A 123 -1.82 -12.38 2.62
CA GLY A 123 -0.97 -13.30 3.41
C GLY A 123 0.45 -12.78 3.61
N LEU A 124 1.04 -12.16 2.60
CA LEU A 124 2.40 -11.57 2.67
C LEU A 124 2.43 -10.29 3.51
N VAL A 125 1.42 -9.44 3.35
CA VAL A 125 1.36 -8.12 4.01
C VAL A 125 1.03 -8.24 5.50
N SER A 126 0.10 -9.13 5.87
CA SER A 126 -0.41 -9.26 7.25
C SER A 126 0.66 -9.54 8.30
N PRO A 127 1.66 -10.40 8.10
CA PRO A 127 2.75 -10.63 9.06
C PRO A 127 3.66 -9.41 9.23
N ILE A 128 3.81 -8.61 8.17
CA ILE A 128 4.73 -7.46 8.13
C ILE A 128 4.15 -6.25 8.82
N ILE A 129 2.86 -5.94 8.61
CA ILE A 129 2.22 -4.77 9.23
C ILE A 129 1.72 -5.02 10.66
N GLY A 130 1.83 -6.26 11.13
CA GLY A 130 1.43 -6.67 12.47
C GLY A 130 -0.07 -6.51 12.74
N LYS A 131 -0.49 -6.87 13.96
CA LYS A 131 -1.91 -6.81 14.40
C LYS A 131 -2.49 -5.37 14.50
N THR A 132 -1.72 -4.35 14.23
CA THR A 132 -2.11 -2.95 14.43
C THR A 132 -2.88 -2.35 13.25
N MET A 133 -2.82 -2.96 12.08
CA MET A 133 -3.55 -2.51 10.90
C MET A 133 -4.56 -3.56 10.43
N LYS A 134 -5.63 -3.74 11.20
CA LYS A 134 -6.80 -4.44 10.68
C LYS A 134 -7.55 -3.49 9.76
N HIS A 135 -7.58 -3.84 8.49
CA HIS A 135 -8.38 -3.24 7.43
C HIS A 135 -7.95 -1.83 6.98
N TYR A 136 -6.91 -1.78 6.16
CA TYR A 136 -6.84 -0.77 5.12
C TYR A 136 -7.93 -1.10 4.11
N LEU A 137 -8.78 -0.14 3.86
CA LEU A 137 -9.72 -0.14 2.76
C LEU A 137 -9.37 1.02 1.84
N PRO A 138 -8.33 0.85 1.03
CA PRO A 138 -8.08 1.85 0.04
C PRO A 138 -9.13 1.74 -1.05
N THR A 139 -9.71 2.84 -1.42
CA THR A 139 -10.47 2.96 -2.65
C THR A 139 -9.72 3.90 -3.54
N ILE A 140 -9.14 3.37 -4.61
CA ILE A 140 -8.77 4.21 -5.73
C ILE A 140 -10.09 4.59 -6.38
N VAL A 141 -10.55 5.78 -6.07
CA VAL A 141 -11.60 6.42 -6.85
C VAL A 141 -10.86 7.11 -8.00
N GLU A 142 -11.31 6.91 -9.24
CA GLU A 142 -10.85 7.75 -10.33
C GLU A 142 -10.96 9.21 -9.88
N PRO A 143 -9.93 10.03 -10.12
CA PRO A 143 -9.99 11.43 -9.75
C PRO A 143 -11.27 12.04 -10.30
N TYR A 144 -12.00 12.75 -9.46
CA TYR A 144 -13.24 13.43 -9.86
C TYR A 144 -13.20 14.87 -9.37
N GLU A 145 -13.89 15.73 -10.10
CA GLU A 145 -14.08 17.13 -9.72
C GLU A 145 -15.44 17.29 -9.03
N THR A 146 -15.45 17.96 -7.89
CA THR A 146 -16.66 18.28 -7.14
C THR A 146 -17.38 19.47 -7.79
N GLU A 147 -18.65 19.69 -7.44
CA GLU A 147 -19.42 20.85 -7.92
C GLU A 147 -18.74 22.18 -7.60
N ASP A 148 -17.98 22.26 -6.52
CA ASP A 148 -17.20 23.45 -6.12
C ASP A 148 -15.80 23.54 -6.78
N GLY A 149 -15.48 22.68 -7.74
CA GLY A 149 -14.21 22.70 -8.49
C GLY A 149 -12.99 22.12 -7.75
N PHE A 150 -13.20 21.30 -6.71
CA PHE A 150 -12.09 20.57 -6.06
C PHE A 150 -11.81 19.26 -6.77
N LEU A 151 -10.54 19.03 -7.14
CA LEU A 151 -10.10 17.75 -7.65
C LEU A 151 -9.82 16.80 -6.46
N VAL A 152 -10.59 15.72 -6.37
CA VAL A 152 -10.46 14.69 -5.32
C VAL A 152 -9.88 13.42 -5.92
N SER A 153 -8.87 12.85 -5.26
CA SER A 153 -8.27 11.57 -5.61
C SER A 153 -7.90 10.77 -4.36
N GLU A 154 -7.72 9.48 -4.51
CA GLU A 154 -7.22 8.56 -3.48
C GLU A 154 -8.00 8.62 -2.15
N ILE A 155 -9.27 8.24 -2.19
CA ILE A 155 -10.09 8.15 -0.97
C ILE A 155 -9.74 6.88 -0.21
N ASN A 156 -9.31 7.04 1.05
CA ASN A 156 -8.99 5.95 1.97
C ASN A 156 -9.86 6.01 3.22
N ILE A 157 -10.46 4.88 3.60
CA ILE A 157 -11.13 4.72 4.88
C ILE A 157 -10.36 3.69 5.68
N ILE A 158 -9.80 4.11 6.81
CA ILE A 158 -8.90 3.31 7.64
C ILE A 158 -9.54 3.08 9.00
N GLU A 159 -9.73 1.82 9.38
CA GLU A 159 -10.11 1.46 10.75
C GLU A 159 -8.85 1.13 11.55
N ASN A 160 -8.51 1.97 12.54
CA ASN A 160 -7.42 1.71 13.44
C ASN A 160 -7.87 0.81 14.59
N THR A 161 -7.07 -0.21 14.95
CA THR A 161 -7.37 -1.14 16.04
C THR A 161 -7.47 -0.51 17.42
N ARG A 162 -6.99 0.73 17.58
CA ARG A 162 -7.03 1.52 18.83
C ARG A 162 -8.24 2.43 18.97
N HIS A 163 -9.32 2.24 18.18
CA HIS A 163 -10.63 2.88 18.42
C HIS A 163 -10.97 4.12 17.59
N ASP A 164 -10.32 4.36 16.47
CA ASP A 164 -10.66 5.44 15.58
C ASP A 164 -10.85 4.99 14.12
N PHE A 165 -11.74 5.68 13.42
CA PHE A 165 -11.83 5.64 11.97
C PHE A 165 -11.15 6.86 11.40
N ARG A 166 -10.41 6.66 10.32
CA ARG A 166 -9.78 7.73 9.58
C ARG A 166 -10.28 7.71 8.14
N ILE A 167 -10.69 8.87 7.67
CA ILE A 167 -10.99 9.10 6.26
C ILE A 167 -9.91 10.03 5.72
N GLU A 168 -9.28 9.66 4.65
CA GLU A 168 -8.25 10.44 3.99
C GLU A 168 -8.56 10.56 2.50
N ALA A 169 -8.22 11.69 1.90
CA ALA A 169 -8.22 11.89 0.44
C ALA A 169 -7.20 12.95 0.05
N PHE A 170 -6.78 12.95 -1.20
CA PHE A 170 -6.07 14.08 -1.78
C PHE A 170 -7.07 15.04 -2.39
N ILE A 171 -7.04 16.29 -1.95
CA ILE A 171 -7.90 17.37 -2.47
C ILE A 171 -6.97 18.44 -3.03
N ASN A 172 -7.06 18.69 -4.34
CA ASN A 172 -6.15 19.58 -5.09
C ASN A 172 -4.67 19.23 -4.81
N GLY A 173 -4.34 17.93 -4.79
CA GLY A 173 -2.99 17.43 -4.54
C GLY A 173 -2.51 17.51 -3.08
N LYS A 174 -3.33 17.99 -2.14
CA LYS A 174 -3.01 18.04 -0.71
C LYS A 174 -3.78 16.95 0.05
N ARG A 175 -3.07 16.18 0.86
CA ARG A 175 -3.68 15.15 1.71
C ARG A 175 -4.50 15.79 2.82
N GLN A 176 -5.79 15.50 2.83
CA GLN A 176 -6.73 15.85 3.91
C GLN A 176 -7.09 14.60 4.70
N LYS A 177 -7.29 14.75 6.01
CA LYS A 177 -7.68 13.65 6.89
C LYS A 177 -8.73 14.10 7.91
N TYR A 178 -9.67 13.20 8.20
CA TYR A 178 -10.62 13.30 9.29
C TYR A 178 -10.52 12.05 10.16
N ILE A 179 -10.46 12.24 11.50
CA ILE A 179 -10.35 11.15 12.45
C ILE A 179 -11.58 11.19 13.37
N ALA A 180 -12.29 10.08 13.46
CA ALA A 180 -13.46 9.93 14.32
C ALA A 180 -13.28 8.74 15.27
N GLY A 181 -13.67 8.91 16.52
CA GLY A 181 -13.65 7.85 17.51
C GLY A 181 -14.60 6.71 17.15
N ARG A 182 -14.29 5.48 17.57
CA ARG A 182 -15.03 4.25 17.25
C ARG A 182 -16.49 4.25 17.70
N LYS A 183 -16.83 5.07 18.67
CA LYS A 183 -18.21 5.24 19.18
C LYS A 183 -18.95 6.44 18.55
N SER A 184 -18.37 7.08 17.55
CA SER A 184 -19.00 8.20 16.86
C SER A 184 -20.09 7.71 15.91
N ASP A 185 -21.04 8.59 15.60
CA ASP A 185 -22.09 8.32 14.60
C ASP A 185 -21.48 7.97 13.23
N LEU A 186 -20.37 8.59 12.88
CA LEU A 186 -19.63 8.29 11.68
C LEU A 186 -19.11 6.85 11.66
N ALA A 187 -18.58 6.34 12.78
CA ALA A 187 -18.12 4.97 12.87
C ALA A 187 -19.29 3.98 12.69
N ALA A 188 -20.44 4.27 13.29
CA ALA A 188 -21.65 3.48 13.12
C ALA A 188 -22.12 3.49 11.66
N GLU A 189 -22.08 4.65 10.99
CA GLU A 189 -22.43 4.81 9.57
C GLU A 189 -21.51 4.00 8.66
N VAL A 190 -20.18 4.09 8.85
CA VAL A 190 -19.19 3.34 8.05
C VAL A 190 -19.39 1.84 8.22
N ILE A 191 -19.69 1.39 9.44
CA ILE A 191 -19.97 -0.03 9.72
C ILE A 191 -21.27 -0.47 9.03
N ALA A 192 -22.33 0.32 9.12
CA ALA A 192 -23.63 0.02 8.54
C ALA A 192 -23.59 0.00 6.99
N LYS A 193 -22.79 0.86 6.38
CA LYS A 193 -22.59 0.92 4.91
C LYS A 193 -21.64 -0.18 4.38
N GLY A 194 -21.20 -1.12 5.22
CA GLY A 194 -20.49 -2.32 4.78
C GLY A 194 -18.97 -2.20 4.71
N ARG A 195 -18.36 -1.23 5.39
CA ARG A 195 -16.88 -1.09 5.50
C ARG A 195 -16.15 -1.30 4.15
N ASN A 196 -15.64 -2.53 3.93
CA ASN A 196 -14.87 -2.94 2.75
C ASN A 196 -15.67 -2.93 1.44
N LYS A 197 -16.99 -3.09 1.55
CA LYS A 197 -17.90 -3.15 0.41
C LYS A 197 -18.71 -1.86 0.23
N MET A 198 -18.27 -0.77 0.89
CA MET A 198 -18.96 0.51 0.75
C MET A 198 -18.89 0.98 -0.71
N PRO A 199 -20.03 1.26 -1.35
CA PRO A 199 -20.06 1.81 -2.71
C PRO A 199 -19.22 3.08 -2.86
N VAL A 200 -18.67 3.30 -4.06
CA VAL A 200 -17.82 4.47 -4.36
C VAL A 200 -18.55 5.78 -4.08
N GLU A 201 -19.84 5.86 -4.44
CA GLU A 201 -20.69 7.04 -4.22
C GLU A 201 -20.78 7.41 -2.74
N ASN A 202 -20.93 6.42 -1.86
CA ASN A 202 -20.97 6.64 -0.42
C ASN A 202 -19.62 7.12 0.13
N LYS A 203 -18.51 6.71 -0.48
CA LYS A 203 -17.18 7.18 -0.11
C LYS A 203 -16.98 8.63 -0.57
N LYS A 204 -17.43 8.98 -1.76
CA LYS A 204 -17.43 10.37 -2.26
C LYS A 204 -18.25 11.28 -1.34
N GLU A 205 -19.47 10.88 -0.97
CA GLU A 205 -20.33 11.60 -0.03
C GLU A 205 -19.64 11.89 1.31
N LEU A 206 -18.93 10.87 1.87
CA LEU A 206 -18.18 11.04 3.11
C LEU A 206 -17.03 12.04 2.97
N VAL A 207 -16.31 12.03 1.85
CA VAL A 207 -15.23 12.97 1.58
C VAL A 207 -15.78 14.39 1.46
N GLU A 208 -16.83 14.59 0.69
CA GLU A 208 -17.46 15.89 0.48
C GLU A 208 -17.98 16.48 1.80
N ARG A 209 -18.63 15.68 2.61
CA ARG A 209 -19.16 16.11 3.90
C ARG A 209 -18.07 16.42 4.95
N LEU A 210 -16.99 15.66 4.98
CA LEU A 210 -16.02 15.70 6.08
C LEU A 210 -14.69 16.35 5.73
N LEU A 211 -14.20 16.17 4.51
CA LEU A 211 -12.88 16.64 4.12
C LEU A 211 -12.90 17.95 3.33
N LEU A 212 -13.92 18.21 2.49
CA LEU A 212 -14.01 19.48 1.77
C LEU A 212 -14.09 20.69 2.70
N PRO A 213 -14.84 20.67 3.82
CA PRO A 213 -14.84 21.78 4.77
C PRO A 213 -13.47 22.06 5.39
N LEU A 214 -12.59 21.03 5.48
CA LEU A 214 -11.22 21.20 5.96
C LEU A 214 -10.30 21.78 4.88
N ALA A 215 -10.54 21.46 3.62
CA ALA A 215 -9.76 21.96 2.50
C ALA A 215 -10.06 23.43 2.15
N ARG A 216 -11.23 23.93 2.56
CA ARG A 216 -11.65 25.33 2.37
C ARG A 216 -11.03 26.30 3.41
N ARG A 217 -10.40 25.77 4.46
CA ARG A 217 -9.68 26.54 5.49
C ARG A 217 -8.21 26.71 5.12
#